data_9d3012bc5a60001b4fc50ff5a02d1c37
#
_entry.id   9d3012bc5a60001b4fc50ff5a02d1c37
#
_cell.length_a   1.000
_cell.length_b   1.000
_cell.length_c   1.000
_cell.angle_alpha   90.00
_cell.angle_beta   90.00
_cell.angle_gamma   90.00
#
_symmetry.space_group_name_H-M   'P 1'
#
loop_
_entity.id
_entity.type
_entity.pdbx_description
1 polymer ?
#
loop_
_entity_poly.entity_id
_entity_poly.type
_entity_poly.pdbx_seq_one_letter_code
_entity_poly.pdbx_strand_id
1 'polypeptide(L)'
;MHLSREEREQESLRRRLEVLKLPVAPLRHAGYLSAGWGDGRWHGTPEAVGVGPDNQCLAVWASREQPGLRLVTVHDGSPDPVRSVQLDGCLEPRFVQLLPDDRILLVRSRNRGGANAEVWTFDGRRKHEGDLGDAIEDVLTTPTGAIWVSYFDEALAGTGPQTHGLARFTPDLEPEWLYPHGAGLPPIFNCYALNVAGETAWTYAYNRFHLVSVTDGDPTDHGAAPYRGADALLTDGATGVLVGGYGPDYDLLTVLRIEDGKVSGGGEARLILPDGIEVRVTRKFCRGPQLHVFMGTFWYRADLDSLTRR
;
A
#
# COMPACT_ATOMS: atom_id res chain seq x y z
N MET A 1 -35.04 -3.23 -0.26
CA MET A 1 -35.59 -2.18 -1.17
C MET A 1 -34.40 -1.53 -1.84
N HIS A 2 -34.27 -1.63 -3.18
CA HIS A 2 -33.16 -1.01 -3.90
C HIS A 2 -33.51 0.45 -4.13
N LEU A 3 -32.65 1.36 -3.62
CA LEU A 3 -32.73 2.78 -3.88
C LEU A 3 -32.66 3.07 -5.39
N SER A 4 -33.43 4.03 -5.89
CA SER A 4 -33.30 4.54 -7.25
C SER A 4 -31.96 5.23 -7.45
N ARG A 5 -31.59 5.53 -8.69
CA ARG A 5 -30.36 6.26 -9.00
C ARG A 5 -30.33 7.65 -8.34
N GLU A 6 -31.45 8.37 -8.39
CA GLU A 6 -31.58 9.71 -7.80
C GLU A 6 -31.44 9.67 -6.27
N GLU A 7 -32.09 8.69 -5.61
CA GLU A 7 -31.96 8.51 -4.16
C GLU A 7 -30.52 8.23 -3.74
N ARG A 8 -29.79 7.40 -4.49
CA ARG A 8 -28.35 7.13 -4.22
C ARG A 8 -27.48 8.38 -4.40
N GLU A 9 -27.72 9.16 -5.45
CA GLU A 9 -27.01 10.42 -5.70
C GLU A 9 -27.27 11.44 -4.58
N GLN A 10 -28.52 11.57 -4.12
CA GLN A 10 -28.88 12.44 -3.00
C GLN A 10 -28.27 11.98 -1.68
N GLU A 11 -28.25 10.68 -1.41
CA GLU A 11 -27.62 10.12 -0.21
C GLU A 11 -26.10 10.35 -0.22
N SER A 12 -25.44 10.12 -1.35
CA SER A 12 -24.02 10.39 -1.54
C SER A 12 -23.68 11.87 -1.33
N LEU A 13 -24.50 12.79 -1.87
CA LEU A 13 -24.29 14.23 -1.65
C LEU A 13 -24.48 14.61 -0.18
N ARG A 14 -25.51 14.08 0.47
CA ARG A 14 -25.73 14.31 1.91
C ARG A 14 -24.55 13.86 2.74
N ARG A 15 -24.08 12.63 2.48
CA ARG A 15 -22.88 12.10 3.17
C ARG A 15 -21.65 12.97 2.93
N ARG A 16 -21.42 13.44 1.68
CA ARG A 16 -20.30 14.34 1.39
C ARG A 16 -20.39 15.65 2.18
N LEU A 17 -21.57 16.26 2.31
CA LEU A 17 -21.77 17.46 3.11
C LEU A 17 -21.51 17.25 4.61
N GLU A 18 -21.75 16.04 5.13
CA GLU A 18 -21.39 15.68 6.50
C GLU A 18 -19.87 15.55 6.66
N VAL A 19 -19.20 14.82 5.76
CA VAL A 19 -17.76 14.66 5.76
C VAL A 19 -17.04 16.01 5.67
N LEU A 20 -17.54 16.94 4.86
CA LEU A 20 -16.97 18.29 4.73
C LEU A 20 -16.99 19.12 6.02
N LYS A 21 -17.80 18.76 7.01
CA LYS A 21 -17.87 19.45 8.31
C LYS A 21 -16.85 18.89 9.33
N LEU A 22 -16.22 17.75 9.03
CA LEU A 22 -15.24 17.13 9.92
C LEU A 22 -13.98 17.98 10.08
N PRO A 23 -13.28 17.87 11.19
CA PRO A 23 -11.94 18.45 11.36
C PRO A 23 -11.02 18.02 10.23
N VAL A 24 -10.10 18.89 9.86
CA VAL A 24 -9.13 18.62 8.80
C VAL A 24 -7.77 18.22 9.37
N ALA A 25 -7.11 17.27 8.71
CA ALA A 25 -5.76 16.83 9.00
C ALA A 25 -4.89 17.03 7.74
N PRO A 26 -4.02 18.06 7.72
CA PRO A 26 -3.24 18.36 6.55
C PRO A 26 -2.05 17.40 6.41
N LEU A 27 -1.83 16.95 5.17
CA LEU A 27 -0.58 16.34 4.76
C LEU A 27 0.56 17.36 4.80
N ARG A 28 1.79 16.87 4.90
CA ARG A 28 3.01 17.68 4.72
C ARG A 28 3.65 17.33 3.38
N HIS A 29 4.11 18.31 2.65
CA HIS A 29 4.94 18.07 1.47
C HIS A 29 6.26 17.44 1.93
N ALA A 30 6.62 16.30 1.35
CA ALA A 30 7.82 15.53 1.70
C ALA A 30 8.90 15.59 0.62
N GLY A 31 8.52 15.85 -0.62
CA GLY A 31 9.46 15.94 -1.74
C GLY A 31 8.80 15.68 -3.09
N TYR A 32 9.66 15.47 -4.08
CA TYR A 32 9.26 15.13 -5.45
C TYR A 32 9.97 13.86 -5.87
N LEU A 33 9.26 13.04 -6.66
CA LEU A 33 9.90 11.94 -7.37
C LEU A 33 10.45 12.46 -8.70
N SER A 34 11.67 12.10 -9.02
CA SER A 34 12.40 12.55 -10.22
C SER A 34 13.18 11.39 -10.83
N ALA A 35 13.21 11.33 -12.14
CA ALA A 35 14.12 10.44 -12.88
C ALA A 35 15.57 10.99 -12.96
N GLY A 36 15.82 12.13 -12.32
CA GLY A 36 17.08 12.88 -12.44
C GLY A 36 16.99 13.97 -13.52
N TRP A 37 17.93 14.90 -13.47
CA TRP A 37 17.99 16.03 -14.39
C TRP A 37 18.62 15.62 -15.75
N GLY A 38 17.98 15.97 -16.84
CA GLY A 38 18.75 16.32 -18.02
C GLY A 38 18.47 15.63 -19.34
N ASP A 39 17.86 14.45 -19.49
CA ASP A 39 17.89 13.84 -20.84
C ASP A 39 16.54 13.59 -21.52
N GLY A 40 15.43 13.84 -20.83
CA GLY A 40 14.09 13.58 -21.38
C GLY A 40 13.84 12.12 -21.81
N ARG A 41 14.78 11.21 -21.50
CA ARG A 41 14.74 9.80 -21.87
C ARG A 41 13.63 9.03 -21.14
N TRP A 42 13.25 9.50 -19.96
CA TRP A 42 12.26 8.85 -19.11
C TRP A 42 10.89 9.49 -19.22
N HIS A 43 9.83 8.71 -18.99
CA HIS A 43 8.48 9.28 -18.90
C HIS A 43 8.37 10.24 -17.70
N GLY A 44 7.52 11.26 -17.81
CA GLY A 44 7.38 12.31 -16.80
C GLY A 44 6.65 11.86 -15.52
N THR A 45 6.03 10.66 -15.52
CA THR A 45 5.38 10.05 -14.37
C THR A 45 5.91 8.64 -14.16
N PRO A 46 6.11 8.21 -12.90
CA PRO A 46 6.58 6.87 -12.62
C PRO A 46 5.50 5.82 -12.94
N GLU A 47 5.94 4.70 -13.51
CA GLU A 47 5.12 3.52 -13.78
C GLU A 47 4.71 2.83 -12.47
N ALA A 48 5.65 2.68 -11.55
CA ALA A 48 5.43 2.16 -10.21
C ALA A 48 6.07 3.07 -9.15
N VAL A 49 5.45 3.09 -7.98
CA VAL A 49 5.97 3.77 -6.78
C VAL A 49 5.85 2.80 -5.62
N GLY A 50 6.78 2.82 -4.71
CA GLY A 50 6.75 2.04 -3.47
C GLY A 50 7.40 2.81 -2.32
N VAL A 51 7.23 2.27 -1.11
CA VAL A 51 7.87 2.80 0.09
C VAL A 51 8.58 1.65 0.80
N GLY A 52 9.88 1.77 0.97
CA GLY A 52 10.71 0.79 1.65
C GLY A 52 10.51 0.76 3.18
N PRO A 53 11.10 -0.24 3.86
CA PRO A 53 10.98 -0.39 5.31
C PRO A 53 11.42 0.86 6.10
N ASP A 54 12.40 1.59 5.61
CA ASP A 54 12.95 2.82 6.24
C ASP A 54 12.25 4.09 5.77
N ASN A 55 11.04 3.98 5.21
CA ASN A 55 10.26 5.10 4.69
C ASN A 55 10.92 5.85 3.52
N GLN A 56 11.87 5.26 2.83
CA GLN A 56 12.42 5.75 1.57
C GLN A 56 11.43 5.47 0.44
N CYS A 57 11.26 6.41 -0.48
CA CYS A 57 10.42 6.21 -1.64
C CYS A 57 11.20 5.65 -2.82
N LEU A 58 10.59 4.73 -3.52
CA LEU A 58 11.08 4.22 -4.79
C LEU A 58 10.15 4.65 -5.91
N ALA A 59 10.74 4.95 -7.07
CA ALA A 59 9.99 5.20 -8.30
C ALA A 59 10.63 4.43 -9.46
N VAL A 60 9.79 3.86 -10.33
CA VAL A 60 10.21 3.17 -11.54
C VAL A 60 9.74 3.98 -12.75
N TRP A 61 10.66 4.30 -13.63
CA TRP A 61 10.44 5.13 -14.80
C TRP A 61 10.68 4.31 -16.07
N ALA A 62 9.69 4.26 -16.96
CA ALA A 62 9.87 3.60 -18.25
C ALA A 62 10.65 4.51 -19.22
N SER A 63 11.52 3.89 -20.02
CA SER A 63 12.21 4.60 -21.12
C SER A 63 11.21 4.93 -22.25
N ARG A 64 11.35 6.12 -22.82
CA ARG A 64 10.60 6.56 -24.01
C ARG A 64 11.14 5.95 -25.30
N GLU A 65 12.41 5.57 -25.30
CA GLU A 65 13.14 5.17 -26.50
C GLU A 65 13.33 3.67 -26.59
N GLN A 66 13.51 3.00 -25.43
CA GLN A 66 13.86 1.59 -25.37
C GLN A 66 12.82 0.82 -24.55
N PRO A 67 11.90 0.06 -25.19
CA PRO A 67 11.00 -0.84 -24.48
C PRO A 67 11.77 -1.85 -23.64
N GLY A 68 11.34 -2.05 -22.37
CA GLY A 68 11.99 -2.96 -21.43
C GLY A 68 13.10 -2.33 -20.57
N LEU A 69 13.63 -1.17 -20.95
CA LEU A 69 14.56 -0.42 -20.10
C LEU A 69 13.80 0.43 -19.08
N ARG A 70 14.17 0.29 -17.83
CA ARG A 70 13.61 1.07 -16.72
C ARG A 70 14.70 1.67 -15.86
N LEU A 71 14.40 2.84 -15.30
CA LEU A 71 15.20 3.44 -14.25
C LEU A 71 14.46 3.27 -12.93
N VAL A 72 15.15 2.75 -11.93
CA VAL A 72 14.68 2.76 -10.54
C VAL A 72 15.42 3.87 -9.81
N THR A 73 14.68 4.73 -9.12
CA THR A 73 15.22 5.81 -8.29
C THR A 73 14.76 5.67 -6.86
N VAL A 74 15.61 6.04 -5.90
CA VAL A 74 15.33 6.05 -4.46
C VAL A 74 15.37 7.49 -3.98
N HIS A 75 14.38 7.91 -3.19
CA HIS A 75 14.19 9.27 -2.69
C HIS A 75 14.04 9.27 -1.18
N ASP A 76 14.62 10.25 -0.53
CA ASP A 76 14.53 10.52 0.92
C ASP A 76 13.86 11.86 1.25
N GLY A 77 13.38 12.58 0.22
CA GLY A 77 12.85 13.93 0.30
C GLY A 77 13.80 15.00 -0.24
N SER A 78 15.04 14.65 -0.54
CA SER A 78 15.99 15.52 -1.26
C SER A 78 15.48 15.82 -2.67
N PRO A 79 15.91 16.96 -3.29
CA PRO A 79 15.49 17.34 -4.65
C PRO A 79 15.84 16.31 -5.71
N ASP A 80 17.00 15.65 -5.57
CA ASP A 80 17.48 14.62 -6.46
C ASP A 80 17.36 13.23 -5.82
N PRO A 81 17.25 12.14 -6.62
CA PRO A 81 17.28 10.80 -6.10
C PRO A 81 18.64 10.51 -5.44
N VAL A 82 18.60 9.91 -4.25
CA VAL A 82 19.82 9.52 -3.51
C VAL A 82 20.52 8.31 -4.12
N ARG A 83 19.77 7.50 -4.88
CA ARG A 83 20.28 6.33 -5.62
C ARG A 83 19.47 6.12 -6.88
N SER A 84 20.11 5.54 -7.89
CA SER A 84 19.42 5.10 -9.12
C SER A 84 20.15 3.93 -9.78
N VAL A 85 19.39 3.14 -10.54
CA VAL A 85 19.91 2.06 -11.37
C VAL A 85 19.05 1.87 -12.60
N GLN A 86 19.66 1.59 -13.73
CA GLN A 86 18.98 1.18 -14.96
C GLN A 86 18.88 -0.34 -15.00
N LEU A 87 17.67 -0.84 -15.31
CA LEU A 87 17.38 -2.27 -15.42
C LEU A 87 16.92 -2.54 -16.86
N ASP A 88 17.67 -3.36 -17.58
CA ASP A 88 17.34 -3.74 -18.95
C ASP A 88 16.67 -5.12 -18.99
N GLY A 89 15.57 -5.21 -19.74
CA GLY A 89 14.80 -6.45 -19.88
C GLY A 89 14.04 -6.87 -18.61
N CYS A 90 13.81 -5.93 -17.67
CA CYS A 90 12.98 -6.21 -16.49
C CYS A 90 11.48 -6.23 -16.81
N LEU A 91 10.71 -6.87 -15.95
CA LEU A 91 9.25 -6.88 -16.04
C LEU A 91 8.68 -5.46 -15.92
N GLU A 92 7.44 -5.27 -16.41
CA GLU A 92 6.64 -4.06 -16.23
C GLU A 92 6.00 -4.09 -14.83
N PRO A 93 6.53 -3.36 -13.83
CA PRO A 93 6.11 -3.51 -12.46
C PRO A 93 4.87 -2.69 -12.13
N ARG A 94 4.02 -3.24 -11.28
CA ARG A 94 2.99 -2.51 -10.53
C ARG A 94 3.52 -2.08 -9.16
N PHE A 95 4.40 -2.90 -8.57
CA PHE A 95 4.99 -2.67 -7.25
C PHE A 95 6.51 -2.70 -7.32
N VAL A 96 7.13 -1.88 -6.48
CA VAL A 96 8.57 -1.82 -6.29
C VAL A 96 8.89 -1.71 -4.80
N GLN A 97 9.83 -2.52 -4.30
CA GLN A 97 10.23 -2.52 -2.90
C GLN A 97 11.75 -2.64 -2.76
N LEU A 98 12.29 -2.19 -1.62
CA LEU A 98 13.67 -2.50 -1.23
C LEU A 98 13.73 -3.83 -0.47
N LEU A 99 14.78 -4.58 -0.71
CA LEU A 99 15.17 -5.74 0.06
C LEU A 99 16.56 -5.48 0.67
N PRO A 100 16.95 -6.22 1.73
CA PRO A 100 18.31 -6.17 2.26
C PRO A 100 19.38 -6.43 1.19
N ASP A 101 20.63 -6.10 1.52
CA ASP A 101 21.80 -6.31 0.65
C ASP A 101 21.69 -5.58 -0.70
N ASP A 102 21.14 -4.36 -0.66
CA ASP A 102 21.03 -3.50 -1.85
C ASP A 102 20.28 -4.16 -3.00
N ARG A 103 19.17 -4.83 -2.69
CA ARG A 103 18.32 -5.49 -3.68
C ARG A 103 17.01 -4.74 -3.89
N ILE A 104 16.44 -4.87 -5.07
CA ILE A 104 15.18 -4.27 -5.51
C ILE A 104 14.25 -5.41 -5.92
N LEU A 105 13.03 -5.39 -5.38
CA LEU A 105 11.93 -6.25 -5.78
C LEU A 105 11.02 -5.50 -6.75
N LEU A 106 10.77 -6.09 -7.91
CA LEU A 106 9.77 -5.65 -8.89
C LEU A 106 8.68 -6.70 -8.99
N VAL A 107 7.40 -6.30 -8.95
CA VAL A 107 6.26 -7.23 -9.00
C VAL A 107 5.16 -6.71 -9.92
N ARG A 108 4.60 -7.61 -10.75
CA ARG A 108 3.34 -7.38 -11.47
C ARG A 108 2.16 -7.79 -10.60
N SER A 109 1.05 -7.06 -10.70
CA SER A 109 -0.20 -7.45 -10.03
C SER A 109 -0.82 -8.73 -10.59
N ARG A 110 -0.59 -9.02 -11.88
CA ARG A 110 -1.19 -10.17 -12.57
C ARG A 110 -0.13 -11.18 -13.01
N ASN A 111 -0.42 -12.45 -12.73
CA ASN A 111 0.34 -13.55 -13.31
C ASN A 111 -0.25 -13.90 -14.69
N ARG A 112 0.58 -13.74 -15.72
CA ARG A 112 0.19 -14.04 -17.13
C ARG A 112 0.78 -15.37 -17.62
N GLY A 113 1.05 -16.28 -16.67
CA GLY A 113 1.71 -17.57 -16.96
C GLY A 113 3.23 -17.43 -16.94
N GLY A 114 3.82 -17.62 -15.77
CA GLY A 114 5.26 -17.52 -15.51
C GLY A 114 5.59 -16.63 -14.32
N ALA A 115 6.83 -16.22 -14.20
CA ALA A 115 7.25 -15.32 -13.12
C ALA A 115 6.57 -13.95 -13.21
N ASN A 116 6.06 -13.46 -12.08
CA ASN A 116 5.52 -12.11 -11.96
C ASN A 116 6.30 -11.24 -10.97
N ALA A 117 7.38 -11.76 -10.40
CA ALA A 117 8.28 -11.05 -9.52
C ALA A 117 9.75 -11.26 -9.94
N GLU A 118 10.55 -10.21 -9.78
CA GLU A 118 11.99 -10.23 -10.05
C GLU A 118 12.73 -9.52 -8.92
N VAL A 119 13.89 -10.08 -8.52
CA VAL A 119 14.84 -9.46 -7.61
C VAL A 119 16.07 -9.02 -8.37
N TRP A 120 16.40 -7.74 -8.25
CA TRP A 120 17.54 -7.09 -8.90
C TRP A 120 18.50 -6.49 -7.88
N THR A 121 19.75 -6.31 -8.25
CA THR A 121 20.74 -5.56 -7.49
C THR A 121 20.89 -4.14 -8.04
N PHE A 122 21.45 -3.23 -7.24
CA PHE A 122 21.73 -1.85 -7.70
C PHE A 122 22.91 -1.74 -8.69
N ASP A 123 23.54 -2.86 -9.04
CA ASP A 123 24.47 -2.93 -10.18
C ASP A 123 23.80 -3.43 -11.48
N GLY A 124 22.47 -3.53 -11.48
CA GLY A 124 21.67 -3.85 -12.66
C GLY A 124 21.61 -5.33 -13.02
N ARG A 125 21.89 -6.25 -12.08
CA ARG A 125 21.81 -7.70 -12.33
C ARG A 125 20.55 -8.30 -11.72
N ARG A 126 19.81 -9.10 -12.50
CA ARG A 126 18.73 -9.92 -11.98
C ARG A 126 19.30 -11.11 -11.21
N LYS A 127 18.81 -11.31 -10.00
CA LYS A 127 19.21 -12.40 -9.09
C LYS A 127 18.22 -13.55 -9.08
N HIS A 128 16.93 -13.22 -8.94
CA HIS A 128 15.85 -14.19 -8.84
C HIS A 128 14.68 -13.75 -9.70
N GLU A 129 13.90 -14.71 -10.12
CA GLU A 129 12.56 -14.53 -10.66
C GLU A 129 11.64 -15.59 -10.05
N GLY A 130 10.38 -15.26 -9.81
CA GLY A 130 9.45 -16.14 -9.13
C GLY A 130 7.99 -15.73 -9.32
N ASP A 131 7.11 -16.56 -8.79
CA ASP A 131 5.67 -16.38 -8.83
C ASP A 131 5.15 -16.12 -7.42
N LEU A 132 4.62 -14.90 -7.20
CA LEU A 132 3.98 -14.50 -5.94
C LEU A 132 2.46 -14.68 -5.97
N GLY A 133 1.91 -15.38 -6.95
CA GLY A 133 0.47 -15.55 -7.15
C GLY A 133 -0.14 -14.50 -8.08
N ASP A 134 -1.44 -14.61 -8.31
CA ASP A 134 -2.21 -13.67 -9.17
C ASP A 134 -3.07 -12.72 -8.35
N ALA A 135 -3.56 -11.65 -8.98
CA ALA A 135 -4.45 -10.66 -8.38
C ALA A 135 -3.86 -10.01 -7.12
N ILE A 136 -2.58 -9.61 -7.20
CA ILE A 136 -1.88 -8.94 -6.11
C ILE A 136 -2.41 -7.52 -5.92
N GLU A 137 -2.86 -7.20 -4.70
CA GLU A 137 -3.35 -5.86 -4.30
C GLU A 137 -2.21 -5.00 -3.77
N ASP A 138 -1.40 -5.53 -2.82
CA ASP A 138 -0.26 -4.84 -2.24
C ASP A 138 0.94 -5.75 -2.04
N VAL A 139 2.14 -5.15 -2.08
CA VAL A 139 3.42 -5.79 -1.76
C VAL A 139 4.21 -4.88 -0.84
N LEU A 140 4.55 -5.37 0.35
CA LEU A 140 5.39 -4.66 1.31
C LEU A 140 6.49 -5.60 1.85
N THR A 141 7.68 -5.04 2.04
CA THR A 141 8.83 -5.79 2.59
C THR A 141 9.11 -5.41 4.04
N THR A 142 9.68 -6.31 4.83
CA THR A 142 10.18 -6.02 6.17
C THR A 142 11.67 -5.60 6.15
N PRO A 143 12.21 -5.05 7.24
CA PRO A 143 13.65 -4.77 7.35
C PRO A 143 14.53 -6.01 7.18
N THR A 144 14.07 -7.20 7.55
CA THR A 144 14.78 -8.47 7.36
C THR A 144 14.64 -9.05 5.96
N GLY A 145 13.74 -8.47 5.14
CA GLY A 145 13.53 -8.82 3.74
C GLY A 145 12.36 -9.77 3.49
N ALA A 146 11.59 -10.16 4.50
CA ALA A 146 10.36 -10.90 4.26
C ALA A 146 9.42 -10.06 3.38
N ILE A 147 8.76 -10.72 2.42
CA ILE A 147 7.88 -10.08 1.43
C ILE A 147 6.44 -10.45 1.78
N TRP A 148 5.65 -9.46 2.22
CA TRP A 148 4.23 -9.61 2.43
C TRP A 148 3.47 -9.25 1.17
N VAL A 149 2.57 -10.14 0.76
CA VAL A 149 1.74 -10.00 -0.43
C VAL A 149 0.28 -10.17 -0.04
N SER A 150 -0.53 -9.19 -0.37
CA SER A 150 -1.99 -9.27 -0.23
C SER A 150 -2.67 -9.37 -1.60
N TYR A 151 -3.88 -9.91 -1.61
CA TYR A 151 -4.59 -10.24 -2.83
C TYR A 151 -6.02 -9.68 -2.83
N PHE A 152 -6.56 -9.40 -4.01
CA PHE A 152 -7.95 -9.00 -4.20
C PHE A 152 -8.84 -10.17 -4.67
N ASP A 153 -10.13 -9.99 -4.66
CA ASP A 153 -11.16 -11.04 -4.75
C ASP A 153 -11.12 -11.88 -6.05
N GLU A 154 -10.57 -11.38 -7.14
CA GLU A 154 -10.35 -12.18 -8.35
C GLU A 154 -9.39 -13.37 -8.15
N ALA A 155 -8.56 -13.32 -7.10
CA ALA A 155 -7.63 -14.39 -6.74
C ALA A 155 -8.31 -15.69 -6.26
N LEU A 156 -9.55 -15.61 -5.79
CA LEU A 156 -10.25 -16.73 -5.15
C LEU A 156 -10.55 -17.91 -6.11
N ALA A 157 -10.59 -17.67 -7.40
CA ALA A 157 -10.86 -18.71 -8.41
C ALA A 157 -9.62 -19.54 -8.79
N GLY A 158 -8.43 -19.19 -8.26
CA GLY A 158 -7.15 -19.82 -8.61
C GLY A 158 -6.74 -20.96 -7.66
N THR A 159 -5.51 -21.40 -7.87
CA THR A 159 -4.76 -22.26 -6.96
C THR A 159 -3.46 -21.56 -6.59
N GLY A 160 -2.95 -21.73 -5.38
CA GLY A 160 -1.70 -21.12 -4.96
C GLY A 160 -1.87 -20.09 -3.83
N PRO A 161 -0.84 -19.27 -3.56
CA PRO A 161 -0.80 -18.40 -2.37
C PRO A 161 -1.92 -17.35 -2.35
N GLN A 162 -2.37 -16.90 -3.53
CA GLN A 162 -3.43 -15.89 -3.64
C GLN A 162 -4.76 -16.34 -3.02
N THR A 163 -5.05 -17.63 -2.96
CA THR A 163 -6.31 -18.14 -2.38
C THR A 163 -6.40 -17.94 -0.87
N HIS A 164 -5.27 -17.62 -0.23
CA HIS A 164 -5.18 -17.34 1.20
C HIS A 164 -5.43 -15.87 1.57
N GLY A 165 -5.50 -14.96 0.58
CA GLY A 165 -5.74 -13.52 0.76
C GLY A 165 -4.54 -12.74 1.31
N LEU A 166 -3.63 -13.40 2.05
CA LEU A 166 -2.37 -12.86 2.53
C LEU A 166 -1.31 -13.98 2.57
N ALA A 167 -0.11 -13.67 2.09
CA ALA A 167 1.02 -14.59 2.09
C ALA A 167 2.32 -13.87 2.45
N ARG A 168 3.31 -14.62 2.96
CA ARG A 168 4.68 -14.17 3.19
C ARG A 168 5.65 -15.03 2.39
N PHE A 169 6.62 -14.37 1.76
CA PHE A 169 7.68 -14.99 0.99
C PHE A 169 9.05 -14.59 1.53
N THR A 170 10.05 -15.44 1.28
CA THR A 170 11.45 -15.12 1.53
C THR A 170 11.96 -14.03 0.56
N PRO A 171 13.12 -13.39 0.84
CA PRO A 171 13.76 -12.46 -0.11
C PRO A 171 14.14 -13.09 -1.46
N ASP A 172 14.14 -14.41 -1.55
CA ASP A 172 14.44 -15.17 -2.76
C ASP A 172 13.17 -15.69 -3.48
N LEU A 173 11.99 -15.13 -3.09
CA LEU A 173 10.66 -15.36 -3.68
C LEU A 173 10.06 -16.75 -3.38
N GLU A 174 10.58 -17.46 -2.38
CA GLU A 174 10.02 -18.75 -1.96
C GLU A 174 8.87 -18.55 -0.96
N PRO A 175 7.73 -19.26 -1.08
CA PRO A 175 6.65 -19.19 -0.12
C PRO A 175 7.12 -19.63 1.26
N GLU A 176 6.84 -18.82 2.29
CA GLU A 176 7.24 -19.10 3.67
C GLU A 176 6.04 -19.30 4.59
N TRP A 177 4.97 -18.53 4.37
CA TRP A 177 3.76 -18.58 5.19
C TRP A 177 2.53 -18.16 4.38
N LEU A 178 1.42 -18.84 4.66
CA LEU A 178 0.11 -18.56 4.06
C LEU A 178 -0.90 -18.32 5.17
N TYR A 179 -1.77 -17.33 5.01
CA TYR A 179 -2.84 -17.07 5.97
C TYR A 179 -3.71 -18.32 6.15
N PRO A 180 -3.90 -18.82 7.41
CA PRO A 180 -4.60 -20.08 7.64
C PRO A 180 -6.09 -19.94 7.38
N HIS A 181 -6.66 -20.91 6.67
CA HIS A 181 -8.10 -21.03 6.53
C HIS A 181 -8.72 -21.67 7.78
N GLY A 182 -9.82 -21.10 8.26
CA GLY A 182 -10.52 -21.61 9.45
C GLY A 182 -9.87 -21.13 10.75
N ALA A 183 -9.71 -22.01 11.73
CA ALA A 183 -9.11 -21.72 13.04
C ALA A 183 -9.77 -20.55 13.81
N GLY A 184 -11.03 -20.21 13.51
CA GLY A 184 -11.74 -19.09 14.12
C GLY A 184 -11.35 -17.71 13.60
N LEU A 185 -10.46 -17.64 12.61
CA LEU A 185 -10.01 -16.39 12.00
C LEU A 185 -11.00 -15.90 10.93
N PRO A 186 -11.12 -14.58 10.72
CA PRO A 186 -11.92 -14.03 9.63
C PRO A 186 -11.26 -14.38 8.29
N PRO A 187 -12.02 -14.80 7.27
CA PRO A 187 -11.48 -15.04 5.95
C PRO A 187 -11.03 -13.71 5.30
N ILE A 188 -9.94 -13.72 4.57
CA ILE A 188 -9.45 -12.60 3.76
C ILE A 188 -9.83 -12.86 2.30
N PHE A 189 -10.92 -12.25 1.83
CA PHE A 189 -11.36 -12.37 0.43
C PHE A 189 -10.77 -11.29 -0.47
N ASN A 190 -10.61 -10.09 0.07
CA ASN A 190 -10.02 -8.93 -0.58
C ASN A 190 -9.34 -8.09 0.50
N CYS A 191 -8.04 -7.96 0.44
CA CYS A 191 -7.30 -7.15 1.40
C CYS A 191 -7.35 -5.68 0.95
N TYR A 192 -8.18 -4.88 1.58
CA TYR A 192 -8.35 -3.45 1.25
C TYR A 192 -7.20 -2.58 1.70
N ALA A 193 -6.50 -2.99 2.74
CA ALA A 193 -5.30 -2.31 3.19
C ALA A 193 -4.31 -3.28 3.83
N LEU A 194 -3.05 -3.15 3.45
CA LEU A 194 -1.90 -3.82 4.04
C LEU A 194 -0.97 -2.77 4.65
N ASN A 195 -0.52 -3.01 5.88
CA ASN A 195 0.55 -2.25 6.51
C ASN A 195 1.59 -3.21 7.09
N VAL A 196 2.86 -2.83 7.03
CA VAL A 196 3.94 -3.56 7.68
C VAL A 196 4.70 -2.62 8.62
N ALA A 197 4.69 -2.95 9.91
CA ALA A 197 5.36 -2.23 10.97
C ALA A 197 6.46 -3.12 11.58
N GLY A 198 7.72 -2.84 11.27
CA GLY A 198 8.82 -3.77 11.58
C GLY A 198 8.59 -5.09 10.87
N GLU A 199 8.47 -6.20 11.64
CA GLU A 199 8.20 -7.54 11.12
C GLU A 199 6.71 -7.92 11.17
N THR A 200 5.85 -7.09 11.79
CA THR A 200 4.41 -7.36 11.92
C THR A 200 3.64 -6.82 10.71
N ALA A 201 2.85 -7.70 10.07
CA ALA A 201 1.88 -7.29 9.05
C ALA A 201 0.51 -7.03 9.67
N TRP A 202 -0.17 -6.01 9.18
CA TRP A 202 -1.52 -5.64 9.55
C TRP A 202 -2.42 -5.63 8.32
N THR A 203 -3.58 -6.25 8.40
CA THR A 203 -4.56 -6.26 7.31
C THR A 203 -5.91 -5.72 7.75
N TYR A 204 -6.60 -5.11 6.79
CA TYR A 204 -7.99 -4.69 6.90
C TYR A 204 -8.72 -5.21 5.66
N ALA A 205 -9.54 -6.26 5.85
CA ALA A 205 -10.02 -7.08 4.74
C ALA A 205 -11.55 -7.11 4.60
N TYR A 206 -12.02 -7.01 3.37
CA TYR A 206 -13.40 -7.32 2.98
C TYR A 206 -13.64 -8.86 3.15
N ASN A 207 -14.81 -9.35 3.58
CA ASN A 207 -16.10 -8.65 3.67
C ASN A 207 -16.48 -8.22 5.09
N ARG A 208 -15.75 -8.69 6.09
CA ARG A 208 -16.09 -8.40 7.51
C ARG A 208 -15.38 -7.17 8.07
N PHE A 209 -14.37 -6.68 7.35
CA PHE A 209 -13.56 -5.52 7.74
C PHE A 209 -12.91 -5.67 9.12
N HIS A 210 -12.48 -6.90 9.42
CA HIS A 210 -11.68 -7.16 10.61
C HIS A 210 -10.28 -6.57 10.44
N LEU A 211 -9.76 -6.07 11.56
CA LEU A 211 -8.36 -5.75 11.69
C LEU A 211 -7.62 -6.99 12.18
N VAL A 212 -6.66 -7.47 11.42
CA VAL A 212 -5.85 -8.64 11.78
C VAL A 212 -4.38 -8.25 11.74
N SER A 213 -3.62 -8.60 12.79
CA SER A 213 -2.15 -8.54 12.77
C SER A 213 -1.56 -9.93 12.65
N VAL A 214 -0.36 -10.02 12.06
CA VAL A 214 0.41 -11.26 11.98
C VAL A 214 1.83 -10.96 12.45
N THR A 215 2.24 -11.56 13.55
CA THR A 215 3.59 -11.47 14.12
C THR A 215 4.19 -12.85 14.20
N ASP A 216 5.39 -13.07 13.69
CA ASP A 216 6.09 -14.36 13.66
C ASP A 216 5.25 -15.53 13.08
N GLY A 217 4.31 -15.22 12.18
CA GLY A 217 3.40 -16.19 11.57
C GLY A 217 2.14 -16.46 12.38
N ASP A 218 1.96 -15.83 13.55
CA ASP A 218 0.78 -15.98 14.40
C ASP A 218 -0.23 -14.84 14.15
N PRO A 219 -1.41 -15.14 13.54
CA PRO A 219 -2.44 -14.13 13.29
C PRO A 219 -3.27 -13.86 14.55
N THR A 220 -3.53 -12.58 14.82
CA THR A 220 -4.43 -12.10 15.86
C THR A 220 -5.57 -11.31 15.25
N ASP A 221 -6.81 -11.73 15.49
CA ASP A 221 -8.02 -11.01 15.09
C ASP A 221 -8.42 -10.00 16.17
N HIS A 222 -8.35 -8.71 15.84
CA HIS A 222 -8.76 -7.60 16.71
C HIS A 222 -10.24 -7.25 16.59
N GLY A 223 -11.00 -7.98 15.77
CA GLY A 223 -12.42 -7.76 15.53
C GLY A 223 -12.70 -6.81 14.38
N ALA A 224 -13.99 -6.61 14.10
CA ALA A 224 -14.46 -5.76 13.03
C ALA A 224 -14.18 -4.29 13.34
N ALA A 225 -13.54 -3.59 12.41
CA ALA A 225 -13.33 -2.14 12.50
C ALA A 225 -14.67 -1.38 12.39
N PRO A 226 -14.78 -0.21 13.01
CA PRO A 226 -16.02 0.57 13.06
C PRO A 226 -16.41 1.20 11.72
N TYR A 227 -15.51 1.18 10.74
CA TYR A 227 -15.72 1.76 9.41
C TYR A 227 -15.47 0.73 8.31
N ARG A 228 -16.02 0.97 7.11
CA ARG A 228 -15.92 0.05 5.96
C ARG A 228 -15.45 0.77 4.71
N GLY A 229 -14.59 0.09 3.91
CA GLY A 229 -14.18 0.56 2.58
C GLY A 229 -12.97 1.48 2.58
N ALA A 230 -12.24 1.62 3.70
CA ALA A 230 -10.95 2.30 3.69
C ALA A 230 -9.93 1.51 2.83
N ASP A 231 -9.01 2.22 2.18
CA ASP A 231 -8.01 1.67 1.27
C ASP A 231 -6.55 1.86 1.77
N ALA A 232 -6.38 2.37 3.00
CA ALA A 232 -5.09 2.40 3.67
C ALA A 232 -5.27 2.35 5.21
N LEU A 233 -4.26 1.82 5.89
CA LEU A 233 -4.22 1.62 7.35
C LEU A 233 -2.85 2.01 7.89
N LEU A 234 -2.81 2.97 8.82
CA LEU A 234 -1.65 3.25 9.65
C LEU A 234 -1.85 2.64 11.03
N THR A 235 -0.80 2.19 11.68
CA THR A 235 -0.86 1.78 13.09
C THR A 235 0.51 1.71 13.75
N ASP A 236 0.53 1.93 15.06
CA ASP A 236 1.66 1.65 15.96
C ASP A 236 1.41 0.41 16.85
N GLY A 237 0.30 -0.30 16.61
CA GLY A 237 -0.13 -1.45 17.39
C GLY A 237 -1.13 -1.14 18.50
N ALA A 238 -1.21 0.09 19.01
CA ALA A 238 -2.16 0.55 20.03
C ALA A 238 -3.21 1.52 19.45
N THR A 239 -2.78 2.35 18.52
CA THR A 239 -3.63 3.27 17.78
C THR A 239 -3.52 2.98 16.30
N GLY A 240 -4.59 3.23 15.55
CA GLY A 240 -4.58 3.15 14.09
C GLY A 240 -5.40 4.26 13.46
N VAL A 241 -5.22 4.45 12.16
CA VAL A 241 -6.07 5.30 11.32
C VAL A 241 -6.36 4.57 10.03
N LEU A 242 -7.64 4.39 9.74
CA LEU A 242 -8.12 4.02 8.41
C LEU A 242 -8.22 5.27 7.55
N VAL A 243 -7.76 5.19 6.31
CA VAL A 243 -7.76 6.31 5.36
C VAL A 243 -8.60 5.94 4.15
N GLY A 244 -9.44 6.88 3.73
CA GLY A 244 -10.33 6.68 2.59
C GLY A 244 -11.64 6.01 2.96
N GLY A 245 -12.44 5.72 1.95
CA GLY A 245 -13.75 5.09 2.07
C GLY A 245 -14.50 5.08 0.75
N TYR A 246 -15.67 4.47 0.75
CA TYR A 246 -16.51 4.38 -0.44
C TYR A 246 -17.05 5.74 -0.87
N GLY A 247 -17.05 6.00 -2.17
CA GLY A 247 -17.74 7.12 -2.79
C GLY A 247 -17.37 8.47 -2.16
N PRO A 248 -18.28 9.13 -1.40
CA PRO A 248 -18.05 10.46 -0.84
C PRO A 248 -17.00 10.51 0.29
N ASP A 249 -16.56 9.37 0.80
CA ASP A 249 -15.67 9.26 1.95
C ASP A 249 -14.17 9.08 1.56
N TYR A 250 -13.80 9.34 0.31
CA TYR A 250 -12.46 9.11 -0.24
C TYR A 250 -11.30 9.78 0.51
N ASP A 251 -11.56 10.84 1.27
CA ASP A 251 -10.60 11.58 2.10
C ASP A 251 -10.88 11.45 3.61
N LEU A 252 -11.77 10.53 4.00
CA LEU A 252 -12.11 10.28 5.41
C LEU A 252 -10.93 9.64 6.14
N LEU A 253 -10.73 10.06 7.37
CA LEU A 253 -9.86 9.44 8.35
C LEU A 253 -10.73 8.91 9.49
N THR A 254 -10.60 7.62 9.79
CA THR A 254 -11.26 7.01 10.97
C THR A 254 -10.21 6.55 11.95
N VAL A 255 -10.14 7.20 13.11
CA VAL A 255 -9.21 6.83 14.17
C VAL A 255 -9.67 5.53 14.84
N LEU A 256 -8.74 4.64 15.10
CA LEU A 256 -8.92 3.35 15.77
C LEU A 256 -8.16 3.36 17.09
N ARG A 257 -8.72 2.66 18.08
CA ARG A 257 -8.03 2.25 19.32
C ARG A 257 -7.98 0.74 19.37
N ILE A 258 -6.82 0.20 19.70
CA ILE A 258 -6.58 -1.25 19.82
C ILE A 258 -6.19 -1.51 21.27
N GLU A 259 -7.16 -1.94 22.07
CA GLU A 259 -6.99 -2.18 23.51
C GLU A 259 -7.42 -3.62 23.83
N ASP A 260 -6.63 -4.33 24.62
CA ASP A 260 -6.89 -5.73 24.99
C ASP A 260 -7.19 -6.64 23.78
N GLY A 261 -6.50 -6.43 22.67
CA GLY A 261 -6.70 -7.18 21.43
C GLY A 261 -8.00 -6.87 20.70
N LYS A 262 -8.70 -5.78 21.02
CA LYS A 262 -9.95 -5.37 20.37
C LYS A 262 -9.86 -3.98 19.75
N VAL A 263 -10.38 -3.87 18.52
CA VAL A 263 -10.46 -2.59 17.83
C VAL A 263 -11.77 -1.86 18.15
N SER A 264 -11.67 -0.54 18.36
CA SER A 264 -12.82 0.36 18.55
C SER A 264 -12.59 1.68 17.84
N GLY A 265 -13.66 2.50 17.66
CA GLY A 265 -13.58 3.82 17.01
C GLY A 265 -13.10 4.91 17.96
N GLY A 266 -12.24 5.81 17.47
CA GLY A 266 -11.67 6.94 18.20
C GLY A 266 -12.09 8.34 17.66
N GLY A 267 -12.77 8.41 16.53
CA GLY A 267 -13.23 9.66 15.93
C GLY A 267 -12.92 9.75 14.43
N GLU A 268 -13.38 10.82 13.78
CA GLU A 268 -13.25 11.03 12.33
C GLU A 268 -12.64 12.41 12.03
N ALA A 269 -11.91 12.49 10.91
CA ALA A 269 -11.35 13.71 10.35
C ALA A 269 -11.30 13.61 8.81
N ARG A 270 -10.84 14.65 8.13
CA ARG A 270 -10.60 14.65 6.70
C ARG A 270 -9.13 14.88 6.39
N LEU A 271 -8.61 14.10 5.44
CA LEU A 271 -7.27 14.31 4.89
C LEU A 271 -7.32 15.41 3.83
N ILE A 272 -6.45 16.41 3.96
CA ILE A 272 -6.32 17.49 2.98
C ILE A 272 -4.84 17.70 2.59
N LEU A 273 -4.62 18.32 1.43
CA LEU A 273 -3.29 18.81 1.03
C LEU A 273 -2.88 20.02 1.88
N PRO A 274 -1.59 20.41 1.89
CA PRO A 274 -1.11 21.56 2.65
C PRO A 274 -1.80 22.90 2.30
N ASP A 275 -2.28 23.03 1.08
CA ASP A 275 -3.02 24.20 0.59
C ASP A 275 -4.54 24.15 0.84
N GLY A 276 -5.02 23.12 1.54
CA GLY A 276 -6.42 22.93 1.86
C GLY A 276 -7.23 22.19 0.79
N ILE A 277 -6.62 21.79 -0.33
CA ILE A 277 -7.29 21.05 -1.40
C ILE A 277 -7.56 19.60 -0.95
N GLU A 278 -8.66 19.04 -1.43
CA GLU A 278 -9.06 17.66 -1.17
C GLU A 278 -8.07 16.65 -1.77
N VAL A 279 -7.78 15.59 -1.03
CA VAL A 279 -6.95 14.47 -1.50
C VAL A 279 -7.79 13.53 -2.33
N ARG A 280 -7.73 13.67 -3.67
CA ARG A 280 -8.43 12.79 -4.63
C ARG A 280 -7.39 12.00 -5.43
N VAL A 281 -7.79 10.84 -5.98
CA VAL A 281 -7.00 10.01 -6.91
C VAL A 281 -5.50 9.99 -6.56
N THR A 282 -5.16 9.19 -5.58
CA THR A 282 -3.80 9.08 -5.06
C THR A 282 -3.36 7.62 -4.99
N ARG A 283 -2.03 7.41 -4.98
CA ARG A 283 -1.45 6.17 -4.46
C ARG A 283 -1.10 6.41 -3.00
N LYS A 284 -1.59 5.55 -2.11
CA LYS A 284 -1.33 5.60 -0.68
C LYS A 284 -0.52 4.37 -0.27
N PHE A 285 0.47 4.58 0.58
CA PHE A 285 1.25 3.52 1.20
C PHE A 285 1.37 3.80 2.69
N CYS A 286 1.21 2.78 3.50
CA CYS A 286 1.41 2.87 4.93
C CYS A 286 2.60 2.03 5.37
N ARG A 287 3.44 2.60 6.24
CA ARG A 287 4.56 1.93 6.89
C ARG A 287 4.51 2.18 8.39
N GLY A 288 4.04 1.18 9.15
CA GLY A 288 3.78 1.39 10.56
C GLY A 288 2.90 2.63 10.78
N PRO A 289 3.36 3.63 11.57
CA PRO A 289 2.62 4.84 11.84
C PRO A 289 2.75 5.93 10.76
N GLN A 290 3.33 5.64 9.59
CA GLN A 290 3.57 6.63 8.54
C GLN A 290 2.63 6.41 7.35
N LEU A 291 2.01 7.50 6.87
CA LEU A 291 1.26 7.57 5.62
C LEU A 291 2.08 8.31 4.56
N HIS A 292 2.19 7.71 3.40
CA HIS A 292 2.78 8.30 2.20
C HIS A 292 1.70 8.41 1.12
N VAL A 293 1.55 9.60 0.54
CA VAL A 293 0.56 9.89 -0.50
C VAL A 293 1.27 10.45 -1.72
N PHE A 294 1.01 9.87 -2.88
CA PHE A 294 1.59 10.29 -4.15
C PHE A 294 0.51 10.79 -5.10
N MET A 295 0.74 11.99 -5.64
CA MET A 295 -0.07 12.61 -6.69
C MET A 295 0.85 12.95 -7.87
N GLY A 296 0.87 12.07 -8.87
CA GLY A 296 1.87 12.14 -9.93
C GLY A 296 3.28 11.97 -9.34
N THR A 297 4.11 13.01 -9.45
CA THR A 297 5.45 13.05 -8.86
C THR A 297 5.52 13.71 -7.49
N PHE A 298 4.45 14.33 -7.02
CA PHE A 298 4.40 14.95 -5.69
C PHE A 298 4.29 13.88 -4.62
N TRP A 299 5.14 13.99 -3.60
CA TRP A 299 5.16 13.12 -2.43
C TRP A 299 4.77 13.91 -1.19
N TYR A 300 3.73 13.43 -0.51
CA TYR A 300 3.23 13.96 0.76
C TYR A 300 3.31 12.90 1.86
N ARG A 301 3.38 13.34 3.11
CA ARG A 301 3.43 12.46 4.28
C ARG A 301 2.55 12.98 5.42
N ALA A 302 2.10 12.06 6.24
CA ALA A 302 1.59 12.30 7.59
C ALA A 302 2.04 11.16 8.51
N ASP A 303 2.18 11.45 9.78
CA ASP A 303 2.39 10.45 10.83
C ASP A 303 1.12 10.27 11.66
N LEU A 304 1.01 9.13 12.32
CA LEU A 304 -0.14 8.77 13.14
C LEU A 304 -0.46 9.85 14.19
N ASP A 305 0.56 10.39 14.84
CA ASP A 305 0.42 11.45 15.84
C ASP A 305 -0.24 12.70 15.27
N SER A 306 0.18 13.14 14.08
CA SER A 306 -0.38 14.33 13.43
C SER A 306 -1.84 14.15 12.97
N LEU A 307 -2.24 12.90 12.69
CA LEU A 307 -3.59 12.56 12.28
C LEU A 307 -4.55 12.33 13.47
N THR A 308 -4.03 12.06 14.67
CA THR A 308 -4.81 11.74 15.87
C THR A 308 -4.86 12.85 16.91
N ARG A 309 -3.93 13.81 16.88
CA ARG A 309 -3.96 15.01 17.76
C ARG A 309 -5.12 15.91 17.35
N ARG A 310 -6.03 16.13 18.29
CA ARG A 310 -7.14 17.06 18.17
C ARG A 310 -7.03 18.16 19.22
#